data_88e416f0122cc724bc9dfaa2155a5656
#
_entry.id   88e416f0122cc724bc9dfaa2155a5656
#
_cell.length_a   1.000
_cell.length_b   1.000
_cell.length_c   1.000
_cell.angle_alpha   90.00
_cell.angle_beta   90.00
_cell.angle_gamma   90.00
#
_symmetry.space_group_name_H-M   'P 1'
#
loop_
_entity.id
_entity.type
_entity.pdbx_description
1 polymer ?
#
loop_
_entity_poly.entity_id
_entity_poly.type
_entity_poly.pdbx_seq_one_letter_code
_entity_poly.pdbx_strand_id
1 'polypeptide(L)'
;MKIKDFFEKIKNDFLANSRIFGSWFKKKWTRYQGWRWLTIVFLSIFFLISSYGVFLAKKTNVRGLKSALQTSTEIYDYKGQKAGALYSQKGTWVPLDKISDNVQNAVLSTEDRNFYHEYGFSITGIGRATLLYAKNKILHRDYISGGGSTLTQQLVKNAFLSQEQTFSRKIKEIFIAMQVENDYSKKDILAMYLNNAYFGNGVWGVEDAAEKYFGVHASELSVPQAATLAGMLKSPTAYNPIDHPQASRDRRNVVLGLMEDNKKLSAEQVSQYQATPMTTNDNYQYTSSYRYPYYFDAVINEAMNRYGLSETDIMNRGYKIYTSLNQNYQNEMQDDFADSSLFPYNAEDGTKAQGASIAINPQNGGVAAVVGGREGTHVFRGYNRGTQLVRSPGSTIKPLAVYTPALQSGYHYDTDVKDELKAYGKDKYEPHNWNDVYSGEIPMYQALAESKNTSAVWLLNKIGVSKGYKSVEKFGIKLTSDDENLSLALGGLKKGVSPYQMANAYTAFANGGKLYTAHFITKIVDAQGKV
;
A
#
# COMPACT_ATOMS: atom_id res chain seq x y z
N MET A 1 -29.22 -51.33 -40.82
CA MET A 1 -29.77 -50.57 -39.71
C MET A 1 -29.24 -49.12 -39.83
N LYS A 2 -30.13 -48.18 -40.16
CA LYS A 2 -29.71 -46.82 -40.51
C LYS A 2 -29.24 -46.07 -39.23
N ILE A 3 -28.22 -45.29 -39.33
CA ILE A 3 -27.59 -44.52 -38.22
C ILE A 3 -28.68 -43.74 -37.42
N LYS A 4 -29.74 -43.34 -38.08
CA LYS A 4 -30.88 -42.64 -37.46
C LYS A 4 -31.62 -43.52 -36.44
N ASP A 5 -31.81 -44.82 -36.72
CA ASP A 5 -32.51 -45.76 -35.81
C ASP A 5 -31.66 -46.05 -34.58
N PHE A 6 -30.33 -46.02 -34.71
CA PHE A 6 -29.40 -46.19 -33.60
C PHE A 6 -29.46 -45.00 -32.61
N PHE A 7 -29.47 -43.77 -33.14
CA PHE A 7 -29.58 -42.58 -32.27
C PHE A 7 -30.96 -42.45 -31.62
N GLU A 8 -32.03 -42.81 -32.32
CA GLU A 8 -33.37 -42.85 -31.71
C GLU A 8 -33.48 -43.88 -30.62
N LYS A 9 -32.87 -45.04 -30.80
CA LYS A 9 -32.83 -46.07 -29.77
C LYS A 9 -32.08 -45.62 -28.51
N ILE A 10 -30.89 -44.99 -28.68
CA ILE A 10 -30.11 -44.41 -27.55
C ILE A 10 -30.92 -43.33 -26.84
N LYS A 11 -31.56 -42.45 -27.56
CA LYS A 11 -32.39 -41.38 -26.99
C LYS A 11 -33.57 -41.94 -26.22
N ASN A 12 -34.26 -42.98 -26.73
CA ASN A 12 -35.39 -43.60 -26.07
C ASN A 12 -34.95 -44.41 -24.82
N ASP A 13 -33.81 -45.10 -24.87
CA ASP A 13 -33.25 -45.82 -23.74
C ASP A 13 -32.78 -44.85 -22.64
N PHE A 14 -32.19 -43.71 -23.02
CA PHE A 14 -31.83 -42.65 -22.09
C PHE A 14 -33.04 -42.02 -21.41
N LEU A 15 -34.11 -41.73 -22.17
CA LEU A 15 -35.35 -41.17 -21.64
C LEU A 15 -36.09 -42.20 -20.73
N ALA A 16 -36.10 -43.47 -21.11
CA ALA A 16 -36.68 -44.53 -20.30
C ALA A 16 -35.93 -44.71 -18.98
N ASN A 17 -34.59 -44.80 -19.04
CA ASN A 17 -33.74 -44.90 -17.86
C ASN A 17 -33.83 -43.67 -16.97
N SER A 18 -33.94 -42.46 -17.52
CA SER A 18 -34.12 -41.23 -16.76
C SER A 18 -35.47 -41.19 -16.02
N ARG A 19 -36.56 -41.72 -16.65
CA ARG A 19 -37.88 -41.84 -16.00
C ARG A 19 -37.86 -42.88 -14.86
N ILE A 20 -37.22 -44.02 -15.07
CA ILE A 20 -37.07 -45.06 -14.06
C ILE A 20 -36.24 -44.53 -12.88
N PHE A 21 -35.10 -43.86 -13.17
CA PHE A 21 -34.28 -43.22 -12.16
C PHE A 21 -35.05 -42.12 -11.40
N GLY A 22 -35.78 -41.28 -12.13
CA GLY A 22 -36.59 -40.21 -11.53
C GLY A 22 -37.68 -40.73 -10.60
N SER A 23 -38.39 -41.84 -10.99
CA SER A 23 -39.42 -42.46 -10.17
C SER A 23 -38.85 -43.16 -8.92
N TRP A 24 -37.73 -43.87 -9.08
CA TRP A 24 -37.00 -44.50 -7.99
C TRP A 24 -36.44 -43.44 -7.01
N PHE A 25 -35.82 -42.36 -7.53
CA PHE A 25 -35.33 -41.26 -6.73
C PHE A 25 -36.45 -40.56 -5.97
N LYS A 26 -37.59 -40.25 -6.64
CA LYS A 26 -38.75 -39.65 -6.01
C LYS A 26 -39.30 -40.53 -4.89
N LYS A 27 -39.41 -41.87 -5.13
CA LYS A 27 -39.88 -42.83 -4.13
C LYS A 27 -38.94 -42.94 -2.91
N LYS A 28 -37.63 -42.95 -3.13
CA LYS A 28 -36.63 -42.93 -2.02
C LYS A 28 -36.61 -41.55 -1.34
N TRP A 29 -36.66 -40.45 -2.11
CA TRP A 29 -36.68 -39.11 -1.57
C TRP A 29 -37.84 -38.85 -0.62
N THR A 30 -39.05 -39.28 -0.99
CA THR A 30 -40.23 -39.19 -0.12
C THR A 30 -40.15 -40.13 1.05
N ARG A 31 -39.70 -41.40 0.86
CA ARG A 31 -39.56 -42.39 1.92
C ARG A 31 -38.59 -41.95 3.00
N TYR A 32 -37.46 -41.37 2.65
CA TYR A 32 -36.44 -40.92 3.59
C TYR A 32 -36.57 -39.42 3.93
N GLN A 33 -37.68 -38.78 3.58
CA GLN A 33 -37.95 -37.36 3.88
C GLN A 33 -36.80 -36.44 3.40
N GLY A 34 -36.34 -36.65 2.19
CA GLY A 34 -35.16 -35.97 1.62
C GLY A 34 -35.18 -34.45 1.78
N TRP A 35 -36.36 -33.82 1.68
CA TRP A 35 -36.50 -32.38 1.92
C TRP A 35 -36.14 -31.99 3.36
N ARG A 36 -36.50 -32.81 4.37
CA ARG A 36 -36.12 -32.54 5.76
C ARG A 36 -34.63 -32.64 5.97
N TRP A 37 -33.99 -33.65 5.37
CA TRP A 37 -32.53 -33.77 5.43
C TRP A 37 -31.84 -32.63 4.73
N LEU A 38 -32.31 -32.20 3.56
CA LEU A 38 -31.78 -31.06 2.84
C LEU A 38 -31.89 -29.78 3.67
N THR A 39 -33.04 -29.57 4.32
CA THR A 39 -33.26 -28.44 5.23
C THR A 39 -32.30 -28.49 6.43
N ILE A 40 -32.13 -29.65 7.04
CA ILE A 40 -31.22 -29.83 8.19
C ILE A 40 -29.78 -29.54 7.77
N VAL A 41 -29.32 -30.09 6.65
CA VAL A 41 -27.96 -29.82 6.13
C VAL A 41 -27.79 -28.35 5.84
N PHE A 42 -28.75 -27.73 5.19
CA PHE A 42 -28.71 -26.28 4.90
C PHE A 42 -28.63 -25.45 6.20
N LEU A 43 -29.47 -25.72 7.18
CA LEU A 43 -29.48 -25.05 8.46
C LEU A 43 -28.19 -25.30 9.25
N SER A 44 -27.63 -26.51 9.19
CA SER A 44 -26.33 -26.81 9.83
C SER A 44 -25.18 -26.02 9.21
N ILE A 45 -25.11 -25.95 7.87
CA ILE A 45 -24.12 -25.16 7.17
C ILE A 45 -24.29 -23.68 7.51
N PHE A 46 -25.54 -23.19 7.47
CA PHE A 46 -25.83 -21.79 7.83
C PHE A 46 -25.42 -21.48 9.27
N PHE A 47 -25.70 -22.38 10.22
CA PHE A 47 -25.29 -22.24 11.61
C PHE A 47 -23.75 -22.18 11.77
N LEU A 48 -23.02 -23.07 11.08
CA LEU A 48 -21.57 -23.08 11.11
C LEU A 48 -20.97 -21.79 10.55
N ILE A 49 -21.48 -21.32 9.41
CA ILE A 49 -21.05 -20.06 8.79
C ILE A 49 -21.35 -18.89 9.74
N SER A 50 -22.55 -18.86 10.32
CA SER A 50 -22.96 -17.80 11.24
C SER A 50 -22.11 -17.79 12.52
N SER A 51 -21.86 -18.96 13.12
CA SER A 51 -21.01 -19.08 14.30
C SER A 51 -19.58 -18.64 14.02
N TYR A 52 -19.03 -19.01 12.88
CA TYR A 52 -17.72 -18.56 12.44
C TYR A 52 -17.67 -17.04 12.20
N GLY A 53 -18.70 -16.50 11.55
CA GLY A 53 -18.82 -15.05 11.32
C GLY A 53 -18.91 -14.24 12.62
N VAL A 54 -19.70 -14.69 13.59
CA VAL A 54 -19.80 -14.07 14.92
C VAL A 54 -18.45 -14.14 15.67
N PHE A 55 -17.77 -15.28 15.61
CA PHE A 55 -16.43 -15.41 16.19
C PHE A 55 -15.45 -14.38 15.60
N LEU A 56 -15.45 -14.22 14.29
CA LEU A 56 -14.59 -13.24 13.61
C LEU A 56 -14.95 -11.80 13.98
N ALA A 57 -16.25 -11.45 14.03
CA ALA A 57 -16.71 -10.13 14.43
C ALA A 57 -16.28 -9.78 15.86
N LYS A 58 -16.43 -10.71 16.80
CA LYS A 58 -15.98 -10.53 18.19
C LYS A 58 -14.46 -10.36 18.34
N LYS A 59 -13.68 -10.95 17.44
CA LYS A 59 -12.22 -10.78 17.41
C LYS A 59 -11.80 -9.41 16.86
N THR A 60 -12.68 -8.74 16.11
CA THR A 60 -12.44 -7.42 15.54
C THR A 60 -12.77 -6.33 16.57
N ASN A 61 -11.84 -5.40 16.83
CA ASN A 61 -12.08 -4.32 17.80
C ASN A 61 -13.01 -3.25 17.21
N VAL A 62 -14.30 -3.58 17.10
CA VAL A 62 -15.31 -2.66 16.55
C VAL A 62 -15.54 -1.45 17.44
N ARG A 63 -15.53 -1.63 18.78
CA ARG A 63 -15.80 -0.55 19.76
C ARG A 63 -14.79 0.60 19.68
N GLY A 64 -13.58 0.32 19.23
CA GLY A 64 -12.56 1.34 19.00
C GLY A 64 -12.64 2.03 17.64
N LEU A 65 -13.60 1.68 16.76
CA LEU A 65 -13.64 2.16 15.38
C LEU A 65 -13.70 3.67 15.28
N LYS A 66 -14.64 4.34 15.96
CA LYS A 66 -14.81 5.80 15.92
C LYS A 66 -13.54 6.52 16.36
N SER A 67 -12.97 6.11 17.49
CA SER A 67 -11.69 6.65 17.96
C SER A 67 -10.55 6.40 16.98
N ALA A 68 -10.45 5.18 16.44
CA ALA A 68 -9.44 4.83 15.44
C ALA A 68 -9.59 5.66 14.16
N LEU A 69 -10.79 5.97 13.73
CA LEU A 69 -11.04 6.82 12.55
C LEU A 69 -10.80 8.31 12.82
N GLN A 70 -10.91 8.76 14.06
CA GLN A 70 -10.64 10.15 14.47
C GLN A 70 -9.16 10.40 14.78
N THR A 71 -8.40 9.35 15.17
CA THR A 71 -7.00 9.48 15.56
C THR A 71 -6.09 9.00 14.45
N SER A 72 -5.14 9.82 14.02
CA SER A 72 -4.07 9.44 13.12
C SER A 72 -2.91 8.80 13.88
N THR A 73 -2.17 7.89 13.22
CA THR A 73 -0.90 7.43 13.76
C THR A 73 0.12 8.55 13.71
N GLU A 74 0.74 8.84 14.83
CA GLU A 74 1.73 9.90 14.97
C GLU A 74 3.15 9.35 14.90
N ILE A 75 4.02 10.08 14.19
CA ILE A 75 5.45 9.79 14.10
C ILE A 75 6.21 10.76 15.01
N TYR A 76 7.09 10.20 15.81
CA TYR A 76 7.96 10.93 16.72
C TYR A 76 9.42 10.74 16.32
N ASP A 77 10.21 11.79 16.45
CA ASP A 77 11.64 11.80 16.15
C ASP A 77 12.49 11.15 17.28
N TYR A 78 13.81 11.17 17.11
CA TYR A 78 14.74 10.57 18.06
C TYR A 78 14.76 11.27 19.44
N LYS A 79 14.23 12.50 19.54
CA LYS A 79 14.06 13.24 20.81
C LYS A 79 12.67 13.03 21.41
N GLY A 80 11.79 12.29 20.76
CA GLY A 80 10.40 12.13 21.16
C GLY A 80 9.54 13.35 20.83
N GLN A 81 9.98 14.22 19.93
CA GLN A 81 9.20 15.34 19.41
C GLN A 81 8.35 14.85 18.24
N LYS A 82 7.10 15.35 18.14
CA LYS A 82 6.22 15.01 17.04
C LYS A 82 6.80 15.50 15.71
N ALA A 83 7.03 14.58 14.79
CA ALA A 83 7.56 14.85 13.46
C ALA A 83 6.45 15.00 12.42
N GLY A 84 5.31 14.36 12.66
CA GLY A 84 4.16 14.39 11.77
C GLY A 84 3.17 13.30 12.10
N ALA A 85 2.30 13.00 11.13
CA ALA A 85 1.33 11.93 11.27
C ALA A 85 1.13 11.20 9.94
N LEU A 86 0.71 9.94 10.00
CA LEU A 86 0.40 9.14 8.83
C LEU A 86 -1.05 9.42 8.41
N TYR A 87 -1.21 10.29 7.45
CA TYR A 87 -2.51 10.79 6.99
C TYR A 87 -2.94 10.24 5.64
N SER A 88 -2.72 9.04 5.30
CA SER A 88 -3.02 8.69 3.91
C SER A 88 -4.50 8.45 3.61
N GLN A 89 -5.39 8.42 4.60
CA GLN A 89 -6.80 8.08 4.35
C GLN A 89 -7.78 8.76 5.31
N LYS A 90 -7.44 9.91 5.88
CA LYS A 90 -8.32 10.61 6.82
C LYS A 90 -8.30 12.10 6.51
N GLY A 91 -9.48 12.63 6.21
CA GLY A 91 -9.71 14.05 6.15
C GLY A 91 -9.88 14.67 7.53
N THR A 92 -10.03 15.99 7.54
CA THR A 92 -10.42 16.76 8.70
C THR A 92 -11.75 16.23 9.23
N TRP A 93 -11.75 15.75 10.49
CA TRP A 93 -12.96 15.21 11.09
C TRP A 93 -13.92 16.33 11.48
N VAL A 94 -15.15 16.25 10.99
CA VAL A 94 -16.26 17.11 11.41
C VAL A 94 -17.44 16.28 11.93
N PRO A 95 -18.12 16.71 13.01
CA PRO A 95 -19.31 16.01 13.51
C PRO A 95 -20.46 16.12 12.51
N LEU A 96 -21.42 15.20 12.58
CA LEU A 96 -22.50 15.10 11.58
C LEU A 96 -23.36 16.37 11.47
N ASP A 97 -23.55 17.08 12.56
CA ASP A 97 -24.28 18.36 12.63
C ASP A 97 -23.53 19.53 11.96
N LYS A 98 -22.27 19.33 11.62
CA LYS A 98 -21.44 20.23 10.81
C LYS A 98 -21.31 19.78 9.35
N ILE A 99 -22.04 18.76 8.94
CA ILE A 99 -22.14 18.31 7.56
C ILE A 99 -23.53 18.65 7.03
N SER A 100 -23.59 19.40 5.94
CA SER A 100 -24.86 19.83 5.32
C SER A 100 -25.84 18.65 5.13
N ASP A 101 -27.12 18.87 5.43
CA ASP A 101 -28.18 17.91 5.15
C ASP A 101 -28.27 17.56 3.65
N ASN A 102 -27.84 18.46 2.78
CA ASN A 102 -27.75 18.21 1.35
C ASN A 102 -26.82 17.04 1.02
N VAL A 103 -25.67 16.98 1.70
CA VAL A 103 -24.70 15.86 1.53
C VAL A 103 -25.27 14.56 2.06
N GLN A 104 -25.84 14.60 3.27
CA GLN A 104 -26.45 13.42 3.89
C GLN A 104 -27.55 12.84 2.98
N ASN A 105 -28.44 13.70 2.49
CA ASN A 105 -29.52 13.31 1.58
C ASN A 105 -29.00 12.78 0.23
N ALA A 106 -27.98 13.42 -0.37
CA ALA A 106 -27.40 13.00 -1.65
C ALA A 106 -26.71 11.64 -1.52
N VAL A 107 -25.91 11.44 -0.47
CA VAL A 107 -25.20 10.18 -0.23
C VAL A 107 -26.18 9.05 0.08
N LEU A 108 -27.13 9.27 0.96
CA LEU A 108 -28.12 8.24 1.30
C LEU A 108 -29.00 7.87 0.10
N SER A 109 -29.40 8.85 -0.71
CA SER A 109 -30.20 8.58 -1.93
C SER A 109 -29.41 7.77 -2.97
N THR A 110 -28.10 7.90 -2.99
CA THR A 110 -27.23 7.30 -4.00
C THR A 110 -26.70 5.93 -3.57
N GLU A 111 -26.20 5.82 -2.35
CA GLU A 111 -25.46 4.67 -1.86
C GLU A 111 -26.35 3.69 -1.06
N ASP A 112 -27.26 4.22 -0.24
CA ASP A 112 -28.02 3.39 0.70
C ASP A 112 -29.33 4.08 1.14
N ARG A 113 -30.37 4.03 0.28
CA ARG A 113 -31.66 4.66 0.56
C ARG A 113 -32.39 4.10 1.79
N ASN A 114 -32.08 2.86 2.19
CA ASN A 114 -32.71 2.17 3.32
C ASN A 114 -31.85 2.19 4.59
N PHE A 115 -30.76 2.95 4.61
CA PHE A 115 -29.77 2.99 5.67
C PHE A 115 -30.35 3.00 7.08
N TYR A 116 -31.33 3.85 7.35
CA TYR A 116 -31.94 3.97 8.68
C TYR A 116 -32.82 2.77 9.09
N HIS A 117 -33.15 1.86 8.15
CA HIS A 117 -34.02 0.70 8.36
C HIS A 117 -33.28 -0.64 8.25
N GLU A 118 -31.99 -0.63 7.88
CA GLU A 118 -31.18 -1.84 7.72
C GLU A 118 -30.31 -2.10 8.96
N TYR A 119 -29.95 -3.36 9.18
CA TYR A 119 -29.10 -3.82 10.28
C TYR A 119 -27.68 -4.15 9.80
N GLY A 120 -27.07 -3.26 9.03
CA GLY A 120 -25.73 -3.39 8.52
C GLY A 120 -25.60 -4.18 7.21
N PHE A 121 -26.66 -4.81 6.72
CA PHE A 121 -26.69 -5.49 5.43
C PHE A 121 -28.09 -5.44 4.80
N SER A 122 -28.15 -5.56 3.48
CA SER A 122 -29.40 -5.57 2.72
C SER A 122 -29.69 -6.97 2.17
N ILE A 123 -30.76 -7.60 2.63
CA ILE A 123 -31.20 -8.91 2.11
C ILE A 123 -31.53 -8.80 0.62
N THR A 124 -32.25 -7.74 0.23
CA THR A 124 -32.60 -7.47 -1.18
C THR A 124 -31.38 -7.18 -2.03
N GLY A 125 -30.39 -6.46 -1.47
CA GLY A 125 -29.11 -6.21 -2.10
C GLY A 125 -28.31 -7.47 -2.34
N ILE A 126 -28.21 -8.35 -1.35
CA ILE A 126 -27.54 -9.67 -1.47
C ILE A 126 -28.25 -10.53 -2.52
N GLY A 127 -29.59 -10.60 -2.49
CA GLY A 127 -30.37 -11.37 -3.46
C GLY A 127 -30.13 -10.89 -4.90
N ARG A 128 -30.19 -9.58 -5.12
CA ARG A 128 -29.89 -8.97 -6.42
C ARG A 128 -28.47 -9.24 -6.89
N ALA A 129 -27.47 -9.08 -6.00
CA ALA A 129 -26.08 -9.34 -6.34
C ALA A 129 -25.83 -10.81 -6.71
N THR A 130 -26.47 -11.76 -5.99
CA THR A 130 -26.40 -13.19 -6.27
C THR A 130 -27.02 -13.55 -7.63
N LEU A 131 -28.17 -12.97 -7.95
CA LEU A 131 -28.82 -13.17 -9.25
C LEU A 131 -27.98 -12.61 -10.40
N LEU A 132 -27.40 -11.41 -10.23
CA LEU A 132 -26.51 -10.81 -11.23
C LEU A 132 -25.23 -11.61 -11.41
N TYR A 133 -24.64 -12.12 -10.33
CA TYR A 133 -23.48 -13.00 -10.39
C TYR A 133 -23.78 -14.28 -11.17
N ALA A 134 -24.89 -14.95 -10.86
CA ALA A 134 -25.33 -16.14 -11.57
C ALA A 134 -25.57 -15.85 -13.07
N LYS A 135 -26.25 -14.74 -13.38
CA LYS A 135 -26.49 -14.30 -14.76
C LYS A 135 -25.16 -14.01 -15.50
N ASN A 136 -24.23 -13.31 -14.88
CA ASN A 136 -22.95 -12.99 -15.49
C ASN A 136 -22.10 -14.23 -15.71
N LYS A 137 -22.11 -15.19 -14.79
CA LYS A 137 -21.41 -16.47 -14.94
C LYS A 137 -21.98 -17.31 -16.08
N ILE A 138 -23.31 -17.33 -16.26
CA ILE A 138 -23.96 -17.99 -17.38
C ILE A 138 -23.60 -17.31 -18.72
N LEU A 139 -23.44 -15.98 -18.71
CA LEU A 139 -23.08 -15.18 -19.89
C LEU A 139 -21.56 -15.06 -20.12
N HIS A 140 -20.72 -15.80 -19.38
CA HIS A 140 -19.25 -15.76 -19.43
C HIS A 140 -18.66 -14.35 -19.28
N ARG A 141 -19.27 -13.54 -18.41
CA ARG A 141 -18.81 -12.18 -18.10
C ARG A 141 -18.11 -12.19 -16.75
N ASP A 142 -16.80 -11.85 -16.71
CA ASP A 142 -15.97 -11.93 -15.51
C ASP A 142 -16.07 -10.70 -14.59
N TYR A 143 -17.12 -9.91 -14.67
CA TYR A 143 -17.29 -8.78 -13.77
C TYR A 143 -18.53 -8.93 -12.88
N ILE A 144 -18.38 -8.55 -11.62
CA ILE A 144 -19.47 -8.47 -10.65
C ILE A 144 -19.99 -7.02 -10.71
N SER A 145 -21.05 -6.77 -11.48
CA SER A 145 -21.72 -5.48 -11.45
C SER A 145 -22.92 -5.56 -10.51
N GLY A 146 -22.94 -4.70 -9.50
CA GLY A 146 -24.15 -4.51 -8.72
C GLY A 146 -23.89 -3.89 -7.35
N GLY A 147 -24.34 -2.66 -7.13
CA GLY A 147 -24.43 -2.04 -5.83
C GLY A 147 -25.44 -2.77 -4.94
N GLY A 148 -24.96 -3.61 -4.05
CA GLY A 148 -25.78 -4.32 -3.08
C GLY A 148 -25.22 -4.22 -1.66
N SER A 149 -24.11 -3.48 -1.49
CA SER A 149 -23.50 -3.25 -0.19
C SER A 149 -24.10 -2.02 0.47
N THR A 150 -24.45 -2.12 1.75
CA THR A 150 -24.89 -0.99 2.56
C THR A 150 -23.74 -0.04 2.85
N LEU A 151 -24.07 1.17 3.31
CA LEU A 151 -23.10 2.17 3.74
C LEU A 151 -22.24 1.65 4.90
N THR A 152 -22.83 0.92 5.84
CA THR A 152 -22.12 0.27 6.95
C THR A 152 -21.13 -0.79 6.44
N GLN A 153 -21.49 -1.57 5.42
CA GLN A 153 -20.58 -2.53 4.81
C GLN A 153 -19.42 -1.84 4.09
N GLN A 154 -19.65 -0.70 3.43
CA GLN A 154 -18.59 0.07 2.80
C GLN A 154 -17.62 0.64 3.85
N LEU A 155 -18.13 1.18 4.96
CA LEU A 155 -17.33 1.65 6.09
C LEU A 155 -16.44 0.52 6.65
N VAL A 156 -17.03 -0.65 6.92
CA VAL A 156 -16.32 -1.83 7.43
C VAL A 156 -15.25 -2.31 6.47
N LYS A 157 -15.57 -2.36 5.17
CA LYS A 157 -14.60 -2.73 4.13
C LYS A 157 -13.39 -1.82 4.16
N ASN A 158 -13.60 -0.51 4.22
CA ASN A 158 -12.53 0.47 4.20
C ASN A 158 -11.71 0.51 5.51
N ALA A 159 -12.34 0.24 6.66
CA ALA A 159 -11.70 0.33 7.97
C ALA A 159 -11.01 -0.97 8.43
N PHE A 160 -11.49 -2.15 8.04
CA PHE A 160 -11.05 -3.42 8.62
C PHE A 160 -10.62 -4.49 7.61
N LEU A 161 -10.92 -4.32 6.31
CA LEU A 161 -10.76 -5.40 5.34
C LEU A 161 -9.86 -4.99 4.16
N SER A 162 -9.28 -6.01 3.49
CA SER A 162 -8.54 -5.82 2.25
C SER A 162 -9.47 -5.52 1.06
N GLN A 163 -8.91 -4.99 -0.02
CA GLN A 163 -9.65 -4.73 -1.27
C GLN A 163 -9.93 -6.00 -2.10
N GLU A 164 -9.48 -7.17 -1.65
CA GLU A 164 -9.73 -8.44 -2.32
C GLU A 164 -11.23 -8.75 -2.44
N GLN A 165 -11.65 -9.28 -3.59
CA GLN A 165 -13.04 -9.64 -3.85
C GLN A 165 -13.27 -11.14 -3.64
N THR A 166 -13.19 -11.60 -2.37
CA THR A 166 -13.43 -13.01 -2.00
C THR A 166 -14.74 -13.20 -1.26
N PHE A 167 -15.33 -14.38 -1.40
CA PHE A 167 -16.56 -14.74 -0.66
C PHE A 167 -16.34 -14.73 0.87
N SER A 168 -15.20 -15.23 1.32
CA SER A 168 -14.82 -15.23 2.75
C SER A 168 -14.75 -13.81 3.31
N ARG A 169 -14.14 -12.86 2.55
CA ARG A 169 -14.13 -11.46 2.92
C ARG A 169 -15.53 -10.87 3.03
N LYS A 170 -16.42 -11.20 2.07
CA LYS A 170 -17.81 -10.69 2.10
C LYS A 170 -18.60 -11.20 3.30
N ILE A 171 -18.40 -12.43 3.72
CA ILE A 171 -18.99 -12.96 4.97
C ILE A 171 -18.48 -12.15 6.16
N LYS A 172 -17.16 -11.97 6.30
CA LYS A 172 -16.57 -11.15 7.37
C LYS A 172 -17.17 -9.76 7.40
N GLU A 173 -17.27 -9.10 6.24
CA GLU A 173 -17.84 -7.77 6.08
C GLU A 173 -19.27 -7.68 6.65
N ILE A 174 -20.14 -8.64 6.32
CA ILE A 174 -21.52 -8.66 6.80
C ILE A 174 -21.58 -8.77 8.34
N PHE A 175 -20.83 -9.70 8.93
CA PHE A 175 -20.89 -9.92 10.38
C PHE A 175 -20.23 -8.76 11.17
N ILE A 176 -19.17 -8.17 10.65
CA ILE A 176 -18.57 -6.98 11.27
C ILE A 176 -19.51 -5.76 11.11
N ALA A 177 -20.19 -5.62 9.97
CA ALA A 177 -21.18 -4.55 9.77
C ALA A 177 -22.35 -4.67 10.76
N MET A 178 -22.85 -5.87 11.02
CA MET A 178 -23.86 -6.11 12.05
C MET A 178 -23.35 -5.72 13.45
N GLN A 179 -22.09 -6.01 13.76
CA GLN A 179 -21.49 -5.61 15.03
C GLN A 179 -21.34 -4.09 15.14
N VAL A 180 -20.97 -3.40 14.05
CA VAL A 180 -20.91 -1.93 13.99
C VAL A 180 -22.29 -1.33 14.27
N GLU A 181 -23.35 -1.85 13.65
CA GLU A 181 -24.73 -1.39 13.88
C GLU A 181 -25.22 -1.65 15.32
N ASN A 182 -24.69 -2.66 15.98
CA ASN A 182 -25.00 -2.93 17.38
C ASN A 182 -24.27 -1.96 18.33
N ASP A 183 -23.05 -1.56 18.00
CA ASP A 183 -22.18 -0.77 18.88
C ASP A 183 -22.28 0.75 18.65
N TYR A 184 -22.80 1.19 17.48
CA TYR A 184 -22.88 2.59 17.09
C TYR A 184 -24.26 3.01 16.59
N SER A 185 -24.64 4.26 16.85
CA SER A 185 -25.85 4.82 16.28
C SER A 185 -25.72 5.03 14.76
N LYS A 186 -26.85 5.07 14.05
CA LYS A 186 -26.89 5.40 12.61
C LYS A 186 -26.21 6.74 12.30
N LYS A 187 -26.37 7.73 13.17
CA LYS A 187 -25.71 9.02 13.03
C LYS A 187 -24.19 8.91 13.15
N ASP A 188 -23.69 8.09 14.09
CA ASP A 188 -22.25 7.85 14.22
C ASP A 188 -21.69 7.13 13.00
N ILE A 189 -22.40 6.13 12.48
CA ILE A 189 -21.99 5.37 11.29
C ILE A 189 -21.91 6.28 10.07
N LEU A 190 -22.93 7.13 9.86
CA LEU A 190 -22.94 8.10 8.76
C LEU A 190 -21.81 9.12 8.89
N ALA A 191 -21.57 9.64 10.09
CA ALA A 191 -20.45 10.55 10.37
C ALA A 191 -19.10 9.87 10.08
N MET A 192 -18.89 8.64 10.55
CA MET A 192 -17.69 7.85 10.28
C MET A 192 -17.49 7.62 8.79
N TYR A 193 -18.54 7.30 8.05
CA TYR A 193 -18.46 7.09 6.61
C TYR A 193 -18.05 8.36 5.87
N LEU A 194 -18.75 9.48 6.09
CA LEU A 194 -18.51 10.74 5.39
C LEU A 194 -17.12 11.33 5.67
N ASN A 195 -16.61 11.17 6.89
CA ASN A 195 -15.27 11.62 7.26
C ASN A 195 -14.13 10.71 6.74
N ASN A 196 -14.45 9.50 6.29
CA ASN A 196 -13.43 8.54 5.81
C ASN A 196 -13.61 8.10 4.36
N ALA A 197 -14.55 8.68 3.64
CA ALA A 197 -14.73 8.42 2.21
C ALA A 197 -13.62 9.07 1.40
N TYR A 198 -13.17 8.38 0.35
CA TYR A 198 -12.21 8.92 -0.61
C TYR A 198 -12.93 9.67 -1.73
N PHE A 199 -12.49 10.90 -1.99
CA PHE A 199 -13.07 11.80 -2.99
C PHE A 199 -12.15 12.10 -4.18
N GLY A 200 -11.09 11.32 -4.41
CA GLY A 200 -10.14 11.57 -5.50
C GLY A 200 -9.06 12.59 -5.14
N ASN A 201 -8.05 12.72 -6.00
CA ASN A 201 -6.91 13.64 -5.85
C ASN A 201 -6.24 13.62 -4.46
N GLY A 202 -6.18 12.43 -3.84
CA GLY A 202 -5.60 12.28 -2.50
C GLY A 202 -6.45 12.81 -1.36
N VAL A 203 -7.69 13.24 -1.62
CA VAL A 203 -8.58 13.88 -0.64
C VAL A 203 -9.49 12.86 0.01
N TRP A 204 -9.52 12.87 1.32
CA TRP A 204 -10.33 12.01 2.16
C TRP A 204 -11.22 12.86 3.09
N GLY A 205 -12.41 12.38 3.33
CA GLY A 205 -13.39 13.09 4.17
C GLY A 205 -14.11 14.22 3.46
N VAL A 206 -15.33 14.44 3.88
CA VAL A 206 -16.25 15.39 3.24
C VAL A 206 -15.83 16.84 3.43
N GLU A 207 -15.18 17.18 4.56
CA GLU A 207 -14.70 18.54 4.82
C GLU A 207 -13.60 18.93 3.85
N ASP A 208 -12.55 18.10 3.77
CA ASP A 208 -11.44 18.35 2.86
C ASP A 208 -11.89 18.31 1.39
N ALA A 209 -12.89 17.47 1.06
CA ALA A 209 -13.48 17.45 -0.28
C ALA A 209 -14.26 18.72 -0.62
N ALA A 210 -14.98 19.28 0.36
CA ALA A 210 -15.69 20.53 0.19
C ALA A 210 -14.74 21.70 -0.07
N GLU A 211 -13.66 21.78 0.70
CA GLU A 211 -12.60 22.78 0.49
C GLU A 211 -11.86 22.57 -0.84
N LYS A 212 -11.50 21.33 -1.17
CA LYS A 212 -10.77 20.99 -2.39
C LYS A 212 -11.53 21.32 -3.66
N TYR A 213 -12.80 20.95 -3.70
CA TYR A 213 -13.56 21.05 -4.95
C TYR A 213 -14.36 22.34 -5.05
N PHE A 214 -14.74 22.95 -3.92
CA PHE A 214 -15.66 24.09 -3.92
C PHE A 214 -15.20 25.27 -3.07
N GLY A 215 -14.13 25.13 -2.30
CA GLY A 215 -13.59 26.22 -1.46
C GLY A 215 -14.53 26.64 -0.32
N VAL A 216 -15.37 25.72 0.17
CA VAL A 216 -16.34 25.92 1.24
C VAL A 216 -16.24 24.83 2.30
N HIS A 217 -16.78 25.05 3.49
CA HIS A 217 -16.91 24.00 4.50
C HIS A 217 -18.01 22.97 4.15
N ALA A 218 -17.93 21.76 4.71
CA ALA A 218 -18.93 20.72 4.50
C ALA A 218 -20.35 21.14 4.93
N SER A 219 -20.46 22.05 5.90
CA SER A 219 -21.73 22.62 6.36
C SER A 219 -22.39 23.55 5.34
N GLU A 220 -21.63 24.11 4.40
CA GLU A 220 -22.06 25.13 3.45
C GLU A 220 -22.36 24.56 2.05
N LEU A 221 -22.15 23.26 1.85
CA LEU A 221 -22.36 22.61 0.56
C LEU A 221 -23.80 22.76 0.06
N SER A 222 -23.96 23.39 -1.08
CA SER A 222 -25.24 23.50 -1.80
C SER A 222 -25.68 22.14 -2.35
N VAL A 223 -26.95 22.01 -2.77
CA VAL A 223 -27.48 20.76 -3.35
C VAL A 223 -26.68 20.27 -4.56
N PRO A 224 -26.33 21.09 -5.58
CA PRO A 224 -25.50 20.63 -6.71
C PRO A 224 -24.09 20.19 -6.30
N GLN A 225 -23.44 20.88 -5.35
CA GLN A 225 -22.13 20.51 -4.83
C GLN A 225 -22.18 19.19 -4.06
N ALA A 226 -23.17 19.03 -3.18
CA ALA A 226 -23.43 17.81 -2.44
C ALA A 226 -23.69 16.61 -3.36
N ALA A 227 -24.52 16.80 -4.39
CA ALA A 227 -24.80 15.78 -5.39
C ALA A 227 -23.54 15.40 -6.20
N THR A 228 -22.63 16.35 -6.45
CA THR A 228 -21.35 16.10 -7.09
C THR A 228 -20.49 15.20 -6.22
N LEU A 229 -20.28 15.56 -4.94
CA LEU A 229 -19.48 14.72 -4.02
C LEU A 229 -20.09 13.32 -3.84
N ALA A 230 -21.41 13.21 -3.67
CA ALA A 230 -22.07 11.90 -3.61
C ALA A 230 -21.86 11.07 -4.88
N GLY A 231 -21.87 11.73 -6.04
CA GLY A 231 -21.59 11.10 -7.33
C GLY A 231 -20.20 10.54 -7.46
N MET A 232 -19.20 11.22 -6.87
CA MET A 232 -17.80 10.80 -6.87
C MET A 232 -17.55 9.49 -6.10
N LEU A 233 -18.34 9.18 -5.07
CA LEU A 233 -18.13 7.98 -4.24
C LEU A 233 -18.19 6.68 -5.03
N LYS A 234 -18.88 6.65 -6.17
CA LYS A 234 -18.92 5.49 -7.06
C LYS A 234 -17.57 5.22 -7.75
N SER A 235 -16.88 6.26 -8.18
CA SER A 235 -15.55 6.20 -8.81
C SER A 235 -14.88 7.57 -8.72
N PRO A 236 -14.16 7.85 -7.62
CA PRO A 236 -13.64 9.17 -7.32
C PRO A 236 -12.74 9.76 -8.41
N THR A 237 -11.93 8.94 -9.05
CA THR A 237 -11.06 9.38 -10.16
C THR A 237 -11.86 9.69 -11.42
N ALA A 238 -12.84 8.84 -11.78
CA ALA A 238 -13.58 9.01 -13.04
C ALA A 238 -14.59 10.16 -13.00
N TYR A 239 -15.09 10.54 -11.81
CA TYR A 239 -16.09 11.58 -11.62
C TYR A 239 -15.55 12.82 -10.90
N ASN A 240 -14.24 13.02 -10.96
CA ASN A 240 -13.58 14.20 -10.40
C ASN A 240 -13.96 15.46 -11.19
N PRO A 241 -14.53 16.49 -10.55
CA PRO A 241 -14.98 17.69 -11.26
C PRO A 241 -13.85 18.56 -11.81
N ILE A 242 -12.62 18.44 -11.29
CA ILE A 242 -11.43 19.14 -11.80
C ILE A 242 -10.91 18.43 -13.05
N ASP A 243 -10.70 17.11 -12.97
CA ASP A 243 -10.05 16.35 -14.04
C ASP A 243 -11.03 15.92 -15.14
N HIS A 244 -12.30 15.65 -14.75
CA HIS A 244 -13.35 15.11 -15.64
C HIS A 244 -14.69 15.87 -15.46
N PRO A 245 -14.76 17.19 -15.75
CA PRO A 245 -15.93 18.03 -15.43
C PRO A 245 -17.22 17.55 -16.09
N GLN A 246 -17.17 17.05 -17.33
CA GLN A 246 -18.37 16.56 -18.02
C GLN A 246 -18.90 15.26 -17.39
N ALA A 247 -18.02 14.27 -17.14
CA ALA A 247 -18.41 13.02 -16.50
C ALA A 247 -18.93 13.25 -15.07
N SER A 248 -18.32 14.20 -14.35
CA SER A 248 -18.78 14.64 -13.03
C SER A 248 -20.17 15.27 -13.08
N ARG A 249 -20.42 16.16 -14.05
CA ARG A 249 -21.73 16.79 -14.28
C ARG A 249 -22.81 15.76 -14.57
N ASP A 250 -22.54 14.83 -15.50
CA ASP A 250 -23.48 13.78 -15.86
C ASP A 250 -23.81 12.90 -14.66
N ARG A 251 -22.80 12.55 -13.87
CA ARG A 251 -22.97 11.76 -12.64
C ARG A 251 -23.74 12.54 -11.56
N ARG A 252 -23.46 13.83 -11.37
CA ARG A 252 -24.25 14.73 -10.49
C ARG A 252 -25.73 14.69 -10.87
N ASN A 253 -26.03 14.80 -12.16
CA ASN A 253 -27.42 14.83 -12.63
C ASN A 253 -28.14 13.50 -12.35
N VAL A 254 -27.44 12.36 -12.40
CA VAL A 254 -27.99 11.07 -11.92
C VAL A 254 -28.29 11.10 -10.43
N VAL A 255 -27.41 11.67 -9.60
CA VAL A 255 -27.63 11.78 -8.15
C VAL A 255 -28.84 12.66 -7.85
N LEU A 256 -28.98 13.80 -8.54
CA LEU A 256 -30.15 14.68 -8.39
C LEU A 256 -31.47 13.94 -8.71
N GLY A 257 -31.51 13.12 -9.75
CA GLY A 257 -32.66 12.26 -10.05
C GLY A 257 -32.93 11.21 -8.96
N LEU A 258 -31.90 10.61 -8.38
CA LEU A 258 -32.05 9.69 -7.24
C LEU A 258 -32.56 10.40 -5.97
N MET A 259 -32.22 11.67 -5.77
CA MET A 259 -32.77 12.48 -4.67
C MET A 259 -34.26 12.78 -4.89
N GLU A 260 -34.70 12.99 -6.14
CA GLU A 260 -36.11 13.10 -6.50
C GLU A 260 -36.87 11.80 -6.21
N ASP A 261 -36.36 10.68 -6.72
CA ASP A 261 -36.93 9.33 -6.48
C ASP A 261 -37.11 9.02 -4.99
N ASN A 262 -36.22 9.55 -4.15
CA ASN A 262 -36.26 9.42 -2.70
C ASN A 262 -37.00 10.58 -1.98
N LYS A 263 -37.73 11.41 -2.74
CA LYS A 263 -38.57 12.52 -2.22
C LYS A 263 -37.79 13.55 -1.41
N LYS A 264 -36.52 13.77 -1.77
CA LYS A 264 -35.66 14.80 -1.16
C LYS A 264 -35.66 16.09 -1.94
N LEU A 265 -36.03 16.04 -3.22
CA LEU A 265 -36.17 17.16 -4.13
C LEU A 265 -37.49 17.04 -4.92
N SER A 266 -38.03 18.18 -5.38
CA SER A 266 -39.11 18.18 -6.38
C SER A 266 -38.52 18.12 -7.80
N ALA A 267 -39.34 17.77 -8.80
CA ALA A 267 -38.94 17.75 -10.20
C ALA A 267 -38.47 19.13 -10.70
N GLU A 268 -39.11 20.22 -10.23
CA GLU A 268 -38.70 21.59 -10.54
C GLU A 268 -37.31 21.90 -10.00
N GLN A 269 -37.04 21.52 -8.75
CA GLN A 269 -35.73 21.69 -8.12
C GLN A 269 -34.65 20.89 -8.88
N VAL A 270 -34.94 19.66 -9.26
CA VAL A 270 -34.01 18.84 -10.06
C VAL A 270 -33.67 19.51 -11.39
N SER A 271 -34.69 20.00 -12.12
CA SER A 271 -34.47 20.72 -13.37
C SER A 271 -33.58 21.96 -13.19
N GLN A 272 -33.87 22.73 -12.15
CA GLN A 272 -33.08 23.92 -11.80
C GLN A 272 -31.61 23.58 -11.48
N TYR A 273 -31.38 22.56 -10.63
CA TYR A 273 -30.03 22.17 -10.20
C TYR A 273 -29.24 21.47 -11.32
N GLN A 274 -29.90 20.74 -12.22
CA GLN A 274 -29.23 20.17 -13.39
C GLN A 274 -28.75 21.26 -14.38
N ALA A 275 -29.46 22.38 -14.46
CA ALA A 275 -29.07 23.54 -15.25
C ALA A 275 -27.90 24.33 -14.64
N THR A 276 -27.61 24.18 -13.34
CA THR A 276 -26.52 24.87 -12.66
C THR A 276 -25.16 24.48 -13.24
N PRO A 277 -24.31 25.44 -13.65
CA PRO A 277 -22.96 25.16 -14.14
C PRO A 277 -22.13 24.38 -13.10
N MET A 278 -21.22 23.56 -13.60
CA MET A 278 -20.20 22.92 -12.75
C MET A 278 -19.06 23.92 -12.56
N THR A 279 -18.93 24.45 -11.37
CA THR A 279 -17.84 25.35 -10.97
C THR A 279 -17.04 24.71 -9.84
N THR A 280 -15.72 24.80 -9.94
CA THR A 280 -14.80 24.33 -8.92
C THR A 280 -13.98 25.49 -8.39
N ASN A 281 -13.67 25.46 -7.10
CA ASN A 281 -12.79 26.41 -6.44
C ASN A 281 -11.89 25.65 -5.46
N ASP A 282 -10.60 25.57 -5.76
CA ASP A 282 -9.65 24.82 -4.95
C ASP A 282 -8.98 25.75 -3.92
N ASN A 283 -9.53 25.74 -2.71
CA ASN A 283 -8.95 26.44 -1.55
C ASN A 283 -8.27 25.47 -0.57
N TYR A 284 -8.22 24.18 -0.92
CA TYR A 284 -7.67 23.16 -0.04
C TYR A 284 -6.16 23.34 0.13
N GLN A 285 -5.77 23.72 1.33
CA GLN A 285 -4.36 23.71 1.69
C GLN A 285 -4.03 22.35 2.30
N TYR A 286 -3.29 21.58 1.56
CA TYR A 286 -2.73 20.33 2.06
C TYR A 286 -1.77 20.66 3.22
N THR A 287 -2.27 20.72 4.45
CA THR A 287 -1.42 20.77 5.64
C THR A 287 -0.79 19.40 5.81
N SER A 288 0.32 19.20 5.11
CA SER A 288 0.98 17.92 5.02
C SER A 288 1.68 17.61 6.34
N SER A 289 0.94 17.04 7.28
CA SER A 289 1.55 16.34 8.40
C SER A 289 2.32 15.09 7.96
N TYR A 290 2.20 14.68 6.69
CA TYR A 290 3.07 13.70 5.99
C TYR A 290 4.36 14.40 5.52
N ARG A 291 5.01 15.08 6.45
CA ARG A 291 6.07 16.07 6.26
C ARG A 291 7.34 15.49 5.64
N TYR A 292 7.59 14.20 5.87
CA TYR A 292 8.79 13.47 5.44
C TYR A 292 8.41 12.23 4.64
N PRO A 293 7.93 12.39 3.38
CA PRO A 293 7.25 11.33 2.66
C PRO A 293 8.06 10.03 2.54
N TYR A 294 9.29 10.09 2.06
CA TYR A 294 10.15 8.91 1.92
C TYR A 294 10.53 8.27 3.26
N TYR A 295 10.67 9.07 4.31
CA TYR A 295 10.97 8.57 5.64
C TYR A 295 9.74 7.85 6.23
N PHE A 296 8.58 8.46 6.12
CA PHE A 296 7.33 7.89 6.65
C PHE A 296 6.93 6.62 5.92
N ASP A 297 7.11 6.58 4.59
CA ASP A 297 6.91 5.35 3.81
C ASP A 297 7.85 4.22 4.28
N ALA A 298 9.11 4.54 4.58
CA ALA A 298 10.06 3.57 5.11
C ALA A 298 9.66 3.07 6.50
N VAL A 299 9.13 3.94 7.36
CA VAL A 299 8.56 3.58 8.67
C VAL A 299 7.38 2.63 8.51
N ILE A 300 6.45 2.91 7.60
CA ILE A 300 5.32 2.01 7.32
C ILE A 300 5.83 0.65 6.85
N ASN A 301 6.77 0.63 5.90
CA ASN A 301 7.34 -0.60 5.38
C ASN A 301 8.07 -1.41 6.47
N GLU A 302 8.82 -0.77 7.36
CA GLU A 302 9.45 -1.45 8.49
C GLU A 302 8.41 -1.98 9.49
N ALA A 303 7.38 -1.21 9.80
CA ALA A 303 6.29 -1.65 10.67
C ALA A 303 5.58 -2.90 10.13
N MET A 304 5.37 -2.97 8.82
CA MET A 304 4.78 -4.13 8.17
C MET A 304 5.72 -5.34 8.16
N ASN A 305 6.96 -5.14 7.71
CA ASN A 305 7.88 -6.25 7.41
C ASN A 305 8.55 -6.82 8.66
N ARG A 306 8.84 -5.97 9.65
CA ARG A 306 9.58 -6.37 10.86
C ARG A 306 8.67 -6.62 12.06
N TYR A 307 7.59 -5.86 12.17
CA TYR A 307 6.67 -5.92 13.32
C TYR A 307 5.35 -6.60 12.98
N GLY A 308 5.11 -6.98 11.71
CA GLY A 308 3.94 -7.75 11.28
C GLY A 308 2.62 -6.98 11.34
N LEU A 309 2.66 -5.64 11.41
CA LEU A 309 1.47 -4.82 11.39
C LEU A 309 0.91 -4.74 9.97
N SER A 310 -0.42 -4.74 9.83
CA SER A 310 -1.03 -4.44 8.53
C SER A 310 -0.97 -2.94 8.25
N GLU A 311 -0.93 -2.55 6.98
CA GLU A 311 -1.03 -1.14 6.59
C GLU A 311 -2.29 -0.50 7.18
N THR A 312 -3.42 -1.21 7.10
CA THR A 312 -4.70 -0.77 7.67
C THR A 312 -4.59 -0.50 9.17
N ASP A 313 -3.88 -1.35 9.92
CA ASP A 313 -3.67 -1.14 11.35
C ASP A 313 -2.81 0.10 11.60
N ILE A 314 -1.69 0.22 10.88
CA ILE A 314 -0.77 1.36 11.00
C ILE A 314 -1.52 2.67 10.74
N MET A 315 -2.38 2.70 9.72
CA MET A 315 -3.08 3.92 9.33
C MET A 315 -4.27 4.25 10.24
N ASN A 316 -4.93 3.25 10.85
CA ASN A 316 -6.25 3.42 11.46
C ASN A 316 -6.31 3.21 12.97
N ARG A 317 -5.26 2.72 13.64
CA ARG A 317 -5.31 2.41 15.08
C ARG A 317 -4.70 3.47 15.99
N GLY A 318 -4.27 4.62 15.44
CA GLY A 318 -3.74 5.72 16.24
C GLY A 318 -2.49 5.35 17.03
N TYR A 319 -1.56 4.64 16.40
CA TYR A 319 -0.27 4.32 17.00
C TYR A 319 0.56 5.58 17.24
N LYS A 320 1.44 5.52 18.23
CA LYS A 320 2.57 6.44 18.38
C LYS A 320 3.84 5.67 18.01
N ILE A 321 4.43 6.02 16.87
CA ILE A 321 5.64 5.37 16.36
C ILE A 321 6.84 6.30 16.62
N TYR A 322 7.71 5.87 17.51
CA TYR A 322 8.96 6.55 17.81
C TYR A 322 10.03 6.04 16.86
N THR A 323 10.79 6.97 16.32
CA THR A 323 11.75 6.70 15.26
C THR A 323 13.14 7.26 15.58
N SER A 324 14.11 6.88 14.76
CA SER A 324 15.46 7.44 14.78
C SER A 324 15.58 8.75 13.97
N LEU A 325 14.48 9.29 13.47
CA LEU A 325 14.44 10.50 12.63
C LEU A 325 15.14 11.67 13.33
N ASN A 326 16.05 12.32 12.62
CA ASN A 326 16.54 13.65 12.96
C ASN A 326 15.89 14.66 12.01
N GLN A 327 14.94 15.44 12.52
CA GLN A 327 14.17 16.36 11.68
C GLN A 327 15.05 17.40 10.98
N ASN A 328 16.13 17.87 11.61
CA ASN A 328 17.05 18.82 10.98
C ASN A 328 17.76 18.19 9.77
N TYR A 329 18.34 16.99 9.94
CA TYR A 329 19.00 16.29 8.84
C TYR A 329 18.03 15.95 7.71
N GLN A 330 16.80 15.59 8.05
CA GLN A 330 15.78 15.28 7.06
C GLN A 330 15.33 16.53 6.29
N ASN A 331 15.18 17.69 6.96
CA ASN A 331 14.85 18.94 6.31
C ASN A 331 15.95 19.35 5.32
N GLU A 332 17.21 19.43 5.79
CA GLU A 332 18.34 19.80 4.92
C GLU A 332 18.46 18.86 3.72
N MET A 333 18.33 17.55 3.95
CA MET A 333 18.37 16.57 2.86
C MET A 333 17.20 16.77 1.85
N GLN A 334 16.01 17.12 2.31
CA GLN A 334 14.89 17.43 1.42
C GLN A 334 15.13 18.73 0.64
N ASP A 335 15.65 19.75 1.29
CA ASP A 335 15.97 21.04 0.68
C ASP A 335 17.04 20.87 -0.41
N ASP A 336 18.11 20.10 -0.15
CA ASP A 336 19.11 19.73 -1.16
C ASP A 336 18.49 19.02 -2.37
N PHE A 337 17.54 18.11 -2.13
CA PHE A 337 16.86 17.38 -3.22
C PHE A 337 15.83 18.21 -3.97
N ALA A 338 15.34 19.28 -3.38
CA ALA A 338 14.47 20.27 -4.03
C ALA A 338 15.27 21.26 -4.89
N ASP A 339 16.54 21.55 -4.53
CA ASP A 339 17.40 22.44 -5.30
C ASP A 339 17.86 21.77 -6.60
N SER A 340 17.25 22.19 -7.70
CA SER A 340 17.59 21.68 -9.03
C SER A 340 19.00 22.04 -9.50
N SER A 341 19.65 23.03 -8.88
CA SER A 341 21.03 23.42 -9.21
C SER A 341 22.07 22.37 -8.81
N LEU A 342 21.73 21.52 -7.84
CA LEU A 342 22.57 20.41 -7.37
C LEU A 342 22.48 19.17 -8.28
N PHE A 343 21.65 19.19 -9.31
CA PHE A 343 21.44 18.06 -10.21
C PHE A 343 21.81 18.39 -11.65
N PRO A 344 22.14 17.38 -12.47
CA PRO A 344 22.32 17.56 -13.91
C PRO A 344 21.06 18.14 -14.57
N TYR A 345 21.23 18.78 -15.73
CA TYR A 345 20.11 19.18 -16.57
C TYR A 345 19.23 17.97 -16.91
N ASN A 346 17.95 18.26 -17.17
CA ASN A 346 17.03 17.22 -17.64
C ASN A 346 17.51 16.68 -19.00
N ALA A 347 17.19 15.41 -19.27
CA ALA A 347 17.37 14.83 -20.59
C ALA A 347 16.53 15.56 -21.65
N GLU A 348 16.82 15.36 -22.93
CA GLU A 348 16.12 16.03 -24.04
C GLU A 348 14.60 15.78 -24.04
N ASP A 349 14.16 14.64 -23.53
CA ASP A 349 12.74 14.28 -23.35
C ASP A 349 12.11 14.89 -22.09
N GLY A 350 12.83 15.73 -21.35
CA GLY A 350 12.39 16.34 -20.09
C GLY A 350 12.58 15.45 -18.86
N THR A 351 13.09 14.23 -18.99
CA THR A 351 13.32 13.31 -17.86
C THR A 351 14.34 13.89 -16.88
N LYS A 352 13.95 13.97 -15.60
CA LYS A 352 14.82 14.44 -14.52
C LYS A 352 15.80 13.36 -14.08
N ALA A 353 17.07 13.70 -13.93
CA ALA A 353 18.03 12.84 -13.23
C ALA A 353 17.52 12.60 -11.80
N GLN A 354 17.51 11.35 -11.38
CA GLN A 354 17.07 10.95 -10.04
C GLN A 354 18.26 10.63 -9.14
N GLY A 355 18.08 10.85 -7.84
CA GLY A 355 19.05 10.51 -6.81
C GLY A 355 18.37 10.00 -5.57
N ALA A 356 19.16 9.47 -4.64
CA ALA A 356 18.70 9.11 -3.30
C ALA A 356 19.85 9.28 -2.31
N SER A 357 19.53 9.65 -1.08
CA SER A 357 20.48 9.75 0.03
C SER A 357 19.89 9.17 1.30
N ILE A 358 20.77 8.68 2.18
CA ILE A 358 20.42 8.14 3.48
C ILE A 358 21.50 8.45 4.50
N ALA A 359 21.11 8.81 5.72
CA ALA A 359 21.99 9.04 6.85
C ALA A 359 21.66 8.06 7.97
N ILE A 360 22.70 7.34 8.47
CA ILE A 360 22.55 6.35 9.54
C ILE A 360 23.49 6.74 10.69
N ASN A 361 22.97 6.71 11.91
CA ASN A 361 23.77 6.89 13.12
C ASN A 361 24.61 5.64 13.38
N PRO A 362 25.96 5.72 13.31
CA PRO A 362 26.81 4.54 13.47
C PRO A 362 26.79 3.95 14.88
N GLN A 363 26.44 4.73 15.93
CA GLN A 363 26.47 4.28 17.31
C GLN A 363 25.31 3.32 17.66
N ASN A 364 24.21 3.38 16.91
CA ASN A 364 23.03 2.57 17.22
C ASN A 364 22.32 1.97 15.98
N GLY A 365 22.71 2.34 14.76
CA GLY A 365 22.06 1.89 13.53
C GLY A 365 20.78 2.63 13.16
N GLY A 366 20.40 3.67 13.91
CA GLY A 366 19.19 4.44 13.63
C GLY A 366 19.30 5.26 12.35
N VAL A 367 18.32 5.12 11.45
CA VAL A 367 18.23 5.94 10.24
C VAL A 367 17.77 7.34 10.61
N ALA A 368 18.65 8.31 10.47
CA ALA A 368 18.40 9.70 10.84
C ALA A 368 17.66 10.49 9.77
N ALA A 369 17.91 10.18 8.49
CA ALA A 369 17.25 10.82 7.34
C ALA A 369 17.28 9.92 6.12
N VAL A 370 16.31 10.07 5.23
CA VAL A 370 16.28 9.42 3.91
C VAL A 370 15.44 10.21 2.91
N VAL A 371 15.98 10.39 1.71
CA VAL A 371 15.26 10.88 0.54
C VAL A 371 15.47 9.89 -0.60
N GLY A 372 14.37 9.40 -1.18
CA GLY A 372 14.39 8.34 -2.19
C GLY A 372 14.17 8.83 -3.62
N GLY A 373 14.11 10.14 -3.86
CA GLY A 373 13.92 10.74 -5.17
C GLY A 373 13.83 12.25 -5.08
N ARG A 374 13.90 12.94 -6.23
CA ARG A 374 13.74 14.38 -6.32
C ARG A 374 12.29 14.80 -6.05
N GLU A 375 12.09 16.04 -5.63
CA GLU A 375 10.79 16.62 -5.37
C GLU A 375 9.83 16.49 -6.56
N GLY A 376 8.53 16.39 -6.29
CA GLY A 376 7.47 16.19 -7.30
C GLY A 376 7.36 14.77 -7.85
N THR A 377 8.20 13.84 -7.41
CA THR A 377 8.16 12.42 -7.84
C THR A 377 7.62 11.46 -6.78
N HIS A 378 7.35 11.95 -5.56
CA HIS A 378 6.86 11.08 -4.49
C HIS A 378 5.41 10.64 -4.76
N VAL A 379 5.21 9.35 -4.69
CA VAL A 379 3.89 8.70 -4.65
C VAL A 379 3.82 7.94 -3.33
N PHE A 380 2.70 7.99 -2.63
CA PHE A 380 2.52 7.28 -1.36
C PHE A 380 2.90 5.82 -1.49
N ARG A 381 3.85 5.39 -0.65
CA ARG A 381 4.49 4.07 -0.70
C ARG A 381 5.07 3.70 -2.07
N GLY A 382 5.41 4.71 -2.86
CA GLY A 382 6.09 4.55 -4.14
C GLY A 382 7.53 4.09 -3.97
N TYR A 383 8.24 4.07 -5.08
CA TYR A 383 9.61 3.56 -5.13
C TYR A 383 10.59 4.50 -4.41
N ASN A 384 11.17 4.01 -3.30
CA ASN A 384 12.20 4.70 -2.53
C ASN A 384 13.59 4.19 -2.93
N ARG A 385 14.32 4.97 -3.72
CA ARG A 385 15.66 4.58 -4.20
C ARG A 385 16.68 4.45 -3.08
N GLY A 386 16.51 5.15 -1.97
CA GLY A 386 17.39 5.03 -0.79
C GLY A 386 17.36 3.65 -0.14
N THR A 387 16.20 2.99 -0.15
CA THR A 387 15.98 1.72 0.53
C THR A 387 15.73 0.53 -0.40
N GLN A 388 15.20 0.78 -1.61
CA GLN A 388 14.75 -0.29 -2.52
C GLN A 388 15.59 -0.44 -3.79
N LEU A 389 16.28 0.62 -4.23
CA LEU A 389 17.16 0.53 -5.39
C LEU A 389 18.32 -0.41 -5.09
N VAL A 390 18.48 -1.43 -5.91
CA VAL A 390 19.65 -2.32 -5.88
C VAL A 390 20.46 -2.17 -7.16
N ARG A 391 21.73 -1.80 -7.01
CA ARG A 391 22.68 -1.62 -8.11
C ARG A 391 24.06 -2.09 -7.68
N SER A 392 24.97 -2.23 -8.65
CA SER A 392 26.38 -2.43 -8.34
C SER A 392 26.89 -1.26 -7.47
N PRO A 393 27.54 -1.57 -6.33
CA PRO A 393 28.14 -0.54 -5.48
C PRO A 393 29.44 0.04 -6.09
N GLY A 394 29.94 -0.56 -7.17
CA GLY A 394 31.22 -0.17 -7.76
C GLY A 394 32.34 -0.24 -6.76
N SER A 395 33.29 0.70 -6.85
CA SER A 395 34.47 0.76 -5.98
C SER A 395 34.18 0.98 -4.50
N THR A 396 32.96 1.38 -4.12
CA THR A 396 32.62 1.50 -2.70
C THR A 396 32.61 0.15 -1.98
N ILE A 397 32.61 -0.97 -2.69
CA ILE A 397 32.74 -2.31 -2.10
C ILE A 397 34.17 -2.63 -1.65
N LYS A 398 35.20 -1.96 -2.20
CA LYS A 398 36.62 -2.30 -1.97
C LYS A 398 37.02 -2.34 -0.51
N PRO A 399 36.64 -1.37 0.34
CA PRO A 399 36.91 -1.45 1.76
C PRO A 399 36.32 -2.69 2.43
N LEU A 400 35.12 -3.11 2.02
CA LEU A 400 34.41 -4.24 2.61
C LEU A 400 34.92 -5.59 2.12
N ALA A 401 35.17 -5.72 0.82
CA ALA A 401 35.47 -7.00 0.15
C ALA A 401 36.98 -7.28 0.07
N VAL A 402 37.82 -6.24 0.09
CA VAL A 402 39.25 -6.38 -0.21
C VAL A 402 40.12 -5.91 0.95
N TYR A 403 40.04 -4.63 1.30
CA TYR A 403 41.01 -4.04 2.23
C TYR A 403 40.81 -4.49 3.68
N THR A 404 39.58 -4.60 4.18
CA THR A 404 39.31 -5.13 5.52
C THR A 404 39.79 -6.57 5.68
N PRO A 405 39.43 -7.54 4.80
CA PRO A 405 39.94 -8.90 4.94
C PRO A 405 41.45 -9.02 4.67
N ALA A 406 42.05 -8.11 3.90
CA ALA A 406 43.49 -8.06 3.73
C ALA A 406 44.21 -7.68 5.03
N LEU A 407 43.76 -6.61 5.70
CA LEU A 407 44.27 -6.19 7.00
C LEU A 407 44.09 -7.32 8.03
N GLN A 408 42.96 -8.00 8.05
CA GLN A 408 42.71 -9.15 8.93
C GLN A 408 43.58 -10.37 8.60
N SER A 409 44.16 -10.43 7.38
CA SER A 409 45.05 -11.49 6.93
C SER A 409 46.53 -11.15 7.11
N GLY A 410 46.84 -10.05 7.80
CA GLY A 410 48.20 -9.66 8.15
C GLY A 410 48.87 -8.67 7.18
N TYR A 411 48.15 -8.14 6.20
CA TYR A 411 48.64 -7.01 5.41
C TYR A 411 48.59 -5.73 6.25
N HIS A 412 49.54 -4.84 6.01
CA HIS A 412 49.56 -3.51 6.61
C HIS A 412 49.14 -2.46 5.59
N TYR A 413 48.73 -1.28 6.04
CA TYR A 413 48.26 -0.20 5.21
C TYR A 413 49.33 0.29 4.19
N ASP A 414 50.60 0.14 4.50
CA ASP A 414 51.78 0.49 3.73
C ASP A 414 52.41 -0.70 2.95
N THR A 415 51.79 -1.88 3.01
CA THR A 415 52.24 -3.05 2.22
C THR A 415 52.08 -2.75 0.73
N ASP A 416 53.15 -2.99 -0.05
CA ASP A 416 53.10 -2.85 -1.51
C ASP A 416 52.20 -3.89 -2.16
N VAL A 417 51.32 -3.39 -3.03
CA VAL A 417 50.39 -4.18 -3.84
C VAL A 417 50.63 -3.94 -5.33
N LYS A 418 50.37 -4.92 -6.16
CA LYS A 418 50.59 -4.80 -7.59
C LYS A 418 49.52 -3.96 -8.27
N ASP A 419 49.92 -3.00 -9.06
CA ASP A 419 49.11 -2.18 -9.95
C ASP A 419 49.55 -2.43 -11.41
N GLU A 420 49.24 -3.63 -11.91
CA GLU A 420 49.67 -4.14 -13.23
C GLU A 420 48.46 -4.68 -13.99
N LEU A 421 48.43 -4.47 -15.32
CA LEU A 421 47.46 -5.12 -16.18
C LEU A 421 47.72 -6.63 -16.20
N LYS A 422 46.75 -7.42 -15.76
CA LYS A 422 46.90 -8.86 -15.64
C LYS A 422 45.56 -9.59 -15.75
N ALA A 423 45.57 -10.66 -16.54
CA ALA A 423 44.44 -11.59 -16.66
C ALA A 423 44.45 -12.66 -15.55
N TYR A 424 43.29 -13.01 -15.03
CA TYR A 424 43.07 -13.98 -13.95
C TYR A 424 42.13 -15.11 -14.40
N GLY A 425 42.42 -16.32 -13.92
CA GLY A 425 41.55 -17.48 -14.12
C GLY A 425 41.50 -18.00 -15.55
N LYS A 426 40.63 -19.00 -15.76
CA LYS A 426 40.41 -19.61 -17.09
C LYS A 426 39.69 -18.67 -18.05
N ASP A 427 38.83 -17.82 -17.51
CA ASP A 427 38.02 -16.86 -18.27
C ASP A 427 38.80 -15.60 -18.64
N LYS A 428 40.07 -15.52 -18.28
CA LYS A 428 41.00 -14.41 -18.56
C LYS A 428 40.40 -13.05 -18.12
N TYR A 429 39.77 -13.01 -16.93
CA TYR A 429 39.26 -11.77 -16.36
C TYR A 429 40.41 -10.78 -16.17
N GLU A 430 40.37 -9.66 -16.87
CA GLU A 430 41.41 -8.65 -16.89
C GLU A 430 40.83 -7.29 -16.43
N PRO A 431 41.04 -6.88 -15.17
CA PRO A 431 40.60 -5.59 -14.67
C PRO A 431 41.46 -4.46 -15.21
N HIS A 432 40.80 -3.36 -15.60
CA HIS A 432 41.44 -2.11 -16.02
C HIS A 432 41.28 -1.03 -14.96
N ASN A 433 42.28 -0.18 -14.79
CA ASN A 433 42.14 1.06 -14.04
C ASN A 433 41.30 2.05 -14.85
N TRP A 434 40.58 2.97 -14.17
CA TRP A 434 39.68 3.92 -14.82
C TRP A 434 40.38 4.87 -15.81
N ASN A 435 41.69 5.05 -15.65
CA ASN A 435 42.53 5.92 -16.47
C ASN A 435 43.60 5.17 -17.28
N ASP A 436 43.56 3.84 -17.30
CA ASP A 436 44.53 2.93 -17.94
C ASP A 436 45.99 3.21 -17.56
N VAL A 437 46.23 3.81 -16.37
CA VAL A 437 47.58 4.04 -15.82
C VAL A 437 47.89 2.99 -14.77
N TYR A 438 49.06 2.35 -14.93
CA TYR A 438 49.55 1.25 -14.10
C TYR A 438 50.92 1.62 -13.51
N SER A 439 51.05 1.58 -12.21
CA SER A 439 52.21 2.09 -11.45
C SER A 439 53.20 0.97 -11.04
N GLY A 440 52.90 -0.30 -11.39
CA GLY A 440 53.71 -1.47 -11.03
C GLY A 440 53.47 -1.92 -9.58
N GLU A 441 54.12 -1.30 -8.64
CA GLU A 441 53.91 -1.53 -7.19
C GLU A 441 53.64 -0.19 -6.46
N ILE A 442 52.63 -0.18 -5.60
CA ILE A 442 52.25 0.97 -4.78
C ILE A 442 51.77 0.52 -3.41
N PRO A 443 51.94 1.34 -2.35
CA PRO A 443 51.38 1.06 -1.05
C PRO A 443 49.85 0.86 -1.07
N MET A 444 49.36 -0.05 -0.23
CA MET A 444 47.94 -0.40 -0.18
C MET A 444 47.04 0.81 0.11
N TYR A 445 47.48 1.78 0.98
CA TYR A 445 46.74 3.00 1.23
C TYR A 445 46.57 3.87 -0.04
N GLN A 446 47.64 3.94 -0.88
CA GLN A 446 47.59 4.67 -2.15
C GLN A 446 46.64 3.98 -3.15
N ALA A 447 46.73 2.63 -3.24
CA ALA A 447 45.83 1.86 -4.09
C ALA A 447 44.34 2.09 -3.72
N LEU A 448 44.04 2.23 -2.42
CA LEU A 448 42.70 2.59 -1.95
C LEU A 448 42.33 4.03 -2.31
N ALA A 449 43.23 4.98 -2.03
CA ALA A 449 42.98 6.42 -2.27
C ALA A 449 42.74 6.74 -3.75
N GLU A 450 43.51 6.10 -4.64
CA GLU A 450 43.38 6.24 -6.10
C GLU A 450 42.32 5.29 -6.70
N SER A 451 41.71 4.49 -5.87
CA SER A 451 40.69 3.50 -6.27
C SER A 451 41.16 2.56 -7.40
N LYS A 452 42.42 2.07 -7.31
CA LYS A 452 43.00 1.16 -8.30
C LYS A 452 42.22 -0.14 -8.39
N ASN A 453 41.79 -0.52 -9.59
CA ASN A 453 41.04 -1.74 -9.84
C ASN A 453 41.95 -2.95 -9.87
N THR A 454 43.08 -2.85 -10.56
CA THR A 454 44.09 -3.89 -10.69
C THR A 454 44.62 -4.34 -9.34
N SER A 455 44.97 -3.37 -8.46
CA SER A 455 45.44 -3.63 -7.09
C SER A 455 44.38 -4.31 -6.23
N ALA A 456 43.14 -3.88 -6.31
CA ALA A 456 42.04 -4.48 -5.56
C ALA A 456 41.80 -5.94 -5.97
N VAL A 457 41.76 -6.24 -7.27
CA VAL A 457 41.59 -7.61 -7.78
C VAL A 457 42.80 -8.46 -7.43
N TRP A 458 44.01 -7.92 -7.59
CA TRP A 458 45.24 -8.63 -7.22
C TRP A 458 45.22 -9.04 -5.76
N LEU A 459 44.87 -8.11 -4.87
CA LEU A 459 44.84 -8.32 -3.42
C LEU A 459 43.78 -9.34 -3.03
N LEU A 460 42.55 -9.23 -3.60
CA LEU A 460 41.47 -10.19 -3.36
C LEU A 460 41.89 -11.61 -3.82
N ASN A 461 42.56 -11.72 -4.99
CA ASN A 461 43.07 -12.99 -5.48
C ASN A 461 44.16 -13.59 -4.54
N LYS A 462 45.00 -12.75 -3.94
CA LYS A 462 46.05 -13.17 -3.00
C LYS A 462 45.51 -13.68 -1.68
N ILE A 463 44.55 -12.96 -1.09
CA ILE A 463 43.95 -13.36 0.19
C ILE A 463 42.90 -14.48 0.03
N GLY A 464 42.38 -14.65 -1.18
CA GLY A 464 41.34 -15.61 -1.54
C GLY A 464 39.94 -14.97 -1.53
N VAL A 465 39.20 -15.19 -2.64
CA VAL A 465 37.86 -14.64 -2.88
C VAL A 465 36.89 -14.96 -1.76
N SER A 466 36.94 -16.18 -1.21
CA SER A 466 36.05 -16.58 -0.10
C SER A 466 36.20 -15.71 1.16
N LYS A 467 37.41 -15.18 1.43
CA LYS A 467 37.59 -14.25 2.54
C LYS A 467 36.90 -12.91 2.28
N GLY A 468 37.00 -12.39 1.04
CA GLY A 468 36.30 -11.18 0.64
C GLY A 468 34.79 -11.37 0.70
N TYR A 469 34.27 -12.48 0.18
CA TYR A 469 32.87 -12.85 0.23
C TYR A 469 32.34 -12.87 1.68
N LYS A 470 33.00 -13.61 2.57
CA LYS A 470 32.63 -13.69 3.99
C LYS A 470 32.76 -12.34 4.71
N SER A 471 33.72 -11.50 4.29
CA SER A 471 33.86 -10.15 4.85
C SER A 471 32.63 -9.30 4.52
N VAL A 472 32.18 -9.28 3.28
CA VAL A 472 30.97 -8.54 2.85
C VAL A 472 29.73 -9.02 3.61
N GLU A 473 29.59 -10.34 3.80
CA GLU A 473 28.48 -10.89 4.62
C GLU A 473 28.54 -10.43 6.08
N LYS A 474 29.73 -10.35 6.68
CA LYS A 474 29.91 -9.81 8.04
C LYS A 474 29.52 -8.34 8.16
N PHE A 475 29.65 -7.56 7.08
CA PHE A 475 29.14 -6.21 6.99
C PHE A 475 27.62 -6.12 6.75
N GLY A 476 26.91 -7.26 6.81
CA GLY A 476 25.44 -7.32 6.74
C GLY A 476 24.85 -7.31 5.32
N ILE A 477 25.69 -7.44 4.30
CA ILE A 477 25.25 -7.52 2.89
C ILE A 477 25.12 -8.98 2.51
N LYS A 478 23.89 -9.41 2.12
CA LYS A 478 23.62 -10.78 1.66
C LYS A 478 24.09 -10.94 0.22
N LEU A 479 25.00 -11.86 0.01
CA LEU A 479 25.50 -12.25 -1.29
C LEU A 479 24.86 -13.56 -1.79
N THR A 480 25.06 -13.86 -3.06
CA THR A 480 24.71 -15.14 -3.68
C THR A 480 25.99 -15.93 -4.02
N SER A 481 25.90 -17.23 -4.24
CA SER A 481 27.05 -18.03 -4.66
C SER A 481 27.72 -17.53 -5.95
N ASP A 482 26.94 -16.87 -6.81
CA ASP A 482 27.45 -16.29 -8.06
C ASP A 482 28.35 -15.07 -7.84
N ASP A 483 28.30 -14.47 -6.64
CA ASP A 483 29.13 -13.32 -6.26
C ASP A 483 30.52 -13.74 -5.72
N GLU A 484 30.77 -15.06 -5.51
CA GLU A 484 32.05 -15.57 -5.01
C GLU A 484 33.09 -15.69 -6.17
N ASN A 485 33.45 -14.56 -6.74
CA ASN A 485 34.41 -14.44 -7.82
C ASN A 485 35.19 -13.11 -7.73
N LEU A 486 36.22 -12.92 -8.59
CA LEU A 486 37.10 -11.75 -8.51
C LEU A 486 36.41 -10.42 -8.84
N SER A 487 35.30 -10.42 -9.56
CA SER A 487 34.56 -9.18 -9.84
C SER A 487 33.94 -8.56 -8.58
N LEU A 488 33.83 -9.34 -7.50
CA LEU A 488 33.45 -8.86 -6.17
C LEU A 488 34.32 -7.67 -5.71
N ALA A 489 35.62 -7.69 -6.05
CA ALA A 489 36.53 -6.59 -5.73
C ALA A 489 36.10 -5.24 -6.28
N LEU A 490 35.33 -5.24 -7.36
CA LEU A 490 34.91 -4.04 -8.10
C LEU A 490 33.39 -3.78 -8.02
N GLY A 491 32.69 -4.54 -7.18
CA GLY A 491 31.23 -4.43 -7.02
C GLY A 491 30.41 -5.16 -8.08
N GLY A 492 31.01 -6.12 -8.78
CA GLY A 492 30.33 -7.01 -9.71
C GLY A 492 29.41 -7.99 -8.96
N LEU A 493 28.28 -7.51 -8.47
CA LEU A 493 27.28 -8.27 -7.73
C LEU A 493 26.09 -8.59 -8.61
N LYS A 494 25.61 -9.83 -8.55
CA LYS A 494 24.48 -10.29 -9.35
C LYS A 494 23.18 -9.52 -9.06
N LYS A 495 22.89 -9.28 -7.79
CA LYS A 495 21.70 -8.51 -7.37
C LYS A 495 21.98 -7.04 -7.10
N GLY A 496 23.22 -6.69 -6.81
CA GLY A 496 23.57 -5.36 -6.33
C GLY A 496 23.19 -5.14 -4.86
N VAL A 497 23.33 -3.90 -4.42
CA VAL A 497 23.03 -3.43 -3.05
C VAL A 497 22.31 -2.09 -3.08
N SER A 498 21.56 -1.78 -2.02
CA SER A 498 20.91 -0.48 -1.88
C SER A 498 21.80 0.52 -1.13
N PRO A 499 21.56 1.83 -1.28
CA PRO A 499 22.19 2.86 -0.44
C PRO A 499 22.04 2.57 1.06
N TYR A 500 20.85 2.10 1.48
CA TYR A 500 20.60 1.67 2.86
C TYR A 500 21.57 0.58 3.32
N GLN A 501 21.79 -0.46 2.52
CA GLN A 501 22.70 -1.57 2.86
C GLN A 501 24.16 -1.12 2.91
N MET A 502 24.58 -0.29 1.95
CA MET A 502 25.94 0.25 1.92
C MET A 502 26.19 1.19 3.09
N ALA A 503 25.30 2.13 3.35
CA ALA A 503 25.43 3.05 4.49
C ALA A 503 25.49 2.29 5.82
N ASN A 504 24.65 1.26 6.01
CA ASN A 504 24.69 0.41 7.19
C ASN A 504 26.05 -0.31 7.33
N ALA A 505 26.55 -0.93 6.27
CA ALA A 505 27.84 -1.61 6.30
C ALA A 505 28.99 -0.67 6.71
N TYR A 506 28.98 0.55 6.21
CA TYR A 506 30.00 1.56 6.52
C TYR A 506 29.95 2.10 7.95
N THR A 507 28.82 1.95 8.67
CA THR A 507 28.74 2.36 10.08
C THR A 507 29.79 1.66 10.95
N ALA A 508 30.20 0.45 10.60
CA ALA A 508 31.21 -0.30 11.35
C ALA A 508 32.57 0.42 11.39
N PHE A 509 32.95 1.15 10.32
CA PHE A 509 34.21 1.92 10.32
C PHE A 509 34.17 3.12 11.26
N ALA A 510 33.00 3.73 11.45
CA ALA A 510 32.81 4.86 12.35
C ALA A 510 32.47 4.45 13.80
N ASN A 511 32.39 3.15 14.10
CA ASN A 511 31.93 2.63 15.40
C ASN A 511 32.88 1.55 15.98
N GLY A 512 34.16 1.69 15.76
CA GLY A 512 35.17 0.76 16.31
C GLY A 512 34.96 -0.70 15.89
N GLY A 513 34.49 -0.94 14.67
CA GLY A 513 34.24 -2.26 14.10
C GLY A 513 32.89 -2.90 14.50
N LYS A 514 32.04 -2.18 15.21
CA LYS A 514 30.72 -2.69 15.63
C LYS A 514 29.67 -2.35 14.59
N LEU A 515 28.88 -3.33 14.19
CA LEU A 515 27.76 -3.20 13.26
C LEU A 515 26.44 -3.37 14.00
N TYR A 516 25.58 -2.36 13.92
CA TYR A 516 24.19 -2.45 14.34
C TYR A 516 23.29 -2.62 13.11
N THR A 517 22.18 -3.34 13.27
CA THR A 517 21.19 -3.42 12.20
C THR A 517 20.49 -2.09 12.04
N ALA A 518 20.53 -1.52 10.84
CA ALA A 518 19.85 -0.28 10.55
C ALA A 518 18.33 -0.42 10.76
N HIS A 519 17.71 0.63 11.29
CA HIS A 519 16.28 0.66 11.60
C HIS A 519 15.74 2.09 11.59
N PHE A 520 14.47 2.22 11.24
CA PHE A 520 13.73 3.47 11.35
C PHE A 520 13.02 3.57 12.70
N ILE A 521 12.43 2.46 13.17
CA ILE A 521 11.54 2.40 14.31
C ILE A 521 12.34 1.99 15.56
N THR A 522 12.19 2.78 16.62
CA THR A 522 12.74 2.45 17.94
C THR A 522 11.68 1.88 18.89
N LYS A 523 10.42 2.30 18.74
CA LYS A 523 9.32 1.88 19.62
C LYS A 523 7.98 2.14 18.94
N ILE A 524 7.02 1.23 19.11
CA ILE A 524 5.62 1.40 18.70
C ILE A 524 4.76 1.30 19.96
N VAL A 525 3.86 2.26 20.15
CA VAL A 525 2.90 2.29 21.25
C VAL A 525 1.50 2.33 20.65
N ASP A 526 0.61 1.44 21.09
CA ASP A 526 -0.77 1.44 20.65
C ASP A 526 -1.59 2.56 21.31
N ALA A 527 -2.85 2.73 20.87
CA ALA A 527 -3.75 3.74 21.42
C ALA A 527 -4.07 3.55 22.91
N GLN A 528 -3.80 2.36 23.46
CA GLN A 528 -3.97 2.01 24.88
C GLN A 528 -2.69 2.22 25.70
N GLY A 529 -1.61 2.67 25.08
CA GLY A 529 -0.31 2.91 25.72
C GLY A 529 0.57 1.66 25.87
N LYS A 530 0.21 0.54 25.27
CA LYS A 530 1.01 -0.69 25.29
C LYS A 530 2.12 -0.60 24.22
N VAL A 531 3.32 -1.02 24.61
CA VAL A 531 4.52 -1.08 23.74
C VAL A 531 4.55 -2.40 22.98
#